data_63d252d7d75b53ae855b724685d35833
#
_entry.id   63d252d7d75b53ae855b724685d35833
#
_cell.length_a   1.000
_cell.length_b   1.000
_cell.length_c   1.000
_cell.angle_alpha   90.00
_cell.angle_beta   90.00
_cell.angle_gamma   90.00
#
_symmetry.space_group_name_H-M   'P 1'
#
loop_
_entity.id
_entity.type
_entity.pdbx_description
1 polymer ?
#
loop_
_entity_poly.entity_id
_entity_poly.type
_entity_poly.pdbx_seq_one_letter_code
_entity_poly.pdbx_strand_id
1 'polypeptide(L)'
;MVLNTVTYEKSEGIGIITLTRSKSMNAINREFIGELDQLFDEIARDDEISAVIITGSEKVFCAGADIKEVGKIRTPMEAHLFVSGVQLVFNKIEKLDKPVIAAVSGLALGGGCELALACAIRIAAENATFGQPEIKIGVIPGAGGTQRLPRLVGLGRAKELLFTGDPIGAQEAYRIGLVNKVVPIESLMSEAKKMASKLAQQPPLALKTTKMVINEGMDMNIQSALALEARSFEILFSTEDQKEGMKAFVEKRKPIFKGR
;
A
#
# COMPACT_ATOMS: atom_id res chain seq x y z
N MET A 1 1.54 20.90 -8.82
CA MET A 1 2.69 20.67 -7.90
C MET A 1 3.92 20.26 -8.69
N VAL A 2 5.13 20.72 -8.32
CA VAL A 2 6.39 20.21 -8.92
C VAL A 2 6.82 19.01 -8.09
N LEU A 3 6.96 17.84 -8.73
CA LEU A 3 7.38 16.58 -8.10
C LEU A 3 8.80 16.26 -8.60
N ASN A 4 9.75 16.04 -7.67
CA ASN A 4 11.16 15.76 -7.97
C ASN A 4 11.53 14.29 -7.65
N THR A 5 10.79 13.67 -6.74
CA THR A 5 11.09 12.34 -6.21
C THR A 5 10.15 11.26 -6.71
N VAL A 6 9.00 11.68 -7.22
CA VAL A 6 7.99 10.81 -7.83
C VAL A 6 7.44 11.46 -9.11
N THR A 7 6.86 10.64 -10.00
CA THR A 7 5.95 11.13 -11.05
C THR A 7 4.55 10.63 -10.77
N TYR A 8 3.55 11.37 -11.25
CA TYR A 8 2.16 11.01 -11.13
C TYR A 8 1.46 11.15 -12.48
N GLU A 9 0.80 10.08 -12.88
CA GLU A 9 0.04 10.00 -14.13
C GLU A 9 -1.37 9.48 -13.84
N LYS A 10 -2.37 10.02 -14.56
CA LYS A 10 -3.73 9.53 -14.53
C LYS A 10 -4.03 8.79 -15.83
N SER A 11 -4.58 7.60 -15.73
CA SER A 11 -4.99 6.81 -16.89
C SER A 11 -6.20 5.96 -16.53
N GLU A 12 -7.31 6.14 -17.24
CA GLU A 12 -8.51 5.30 -17.13
C GLU A 12 -9.05 5.14 -15.69
N GLY A 13 -9.05 6.23 -14.92
CA GLY A 13 -9.51 6.19 -13.52
C GLY A 13 -8.48 5.61 -12.54
N ILE A 14 -7.25 5.39 -12.98
CA ILE A 14 -6.14 4.88 -12.17
C ILE A 14 -5.09 5.97 -12.02
N GLY A 15 -4.70 6.27 -10.78
CA GLY A 15 -3.53 7.08 -10.48
C GLY A 15 -2.27 6.19 -10.43
N ILE A 16 -1.23 6.54 -11.19
CA ILE A 16 0.03 5.80 -11.20
C ILE A 16 1.13 6.69 -10.64
N ILE A 17 1.70 6.27 -9.51
CA ILE A 17 2.82 6.94 -8.86
C ILE A 17 4.08 6.13 -9.14
N THR A 18 5.05 6.73 -9.82
CA THR A 18 6.35 6.10 -10.07
C THR A 18 7.42 6.79 -9.24
N LEU A 19 8.15 6.01 -8.45
CA LEU A 19 9.27 6.49 -7.65
C LEU A 19 10.48 6.75 -8.56
N THR A 20 11.05 7.97 -8.53
CA THR A 20 12.02 8.43 -9.54
C THR A 20 13.39 8.82 -9.00
N ARG A 21 13.65 8.62 -7.70
CA ARG A 21 14.98 8.86 -7.10
C ARG A 21 15.97 7.71 -7.40
N SER A 22 16.09 7.29 -8.66
CA SER A 22 16.87 6.12 -9.08
C SER A 22 18.33 6.15 -8.63
N LYS A 23 18.99 7.33 -8.66
CA LYS A 23 20.38 7.53 -8.18
C LYS A 23 20.57 7.23 -6.69
N SER A 24 19.51 7.31 -5.91
CA SER A 24 19.48 6.98 -4.47
C SER A 24 18.65 5.73 -4.20
N MET A 25 18.45 4.86 -5.19
CA MET A 25 17.66 3.64 -5.09
C MET A 25 16.24 3.89 -4.51
N ASN A 26 15.62 5.01 -4.87
CA ASN A 26 14.32 5.47 -4.38
C ASN A 26 14.25 5.58 -2.85
N ALA A 27 15.38 5.87 -2.20
CA ALA A 27 15.44 5.99 -0.75
C ALA A 27 14.56 7.13 -0.24
N ILE A 28 13.93 6.89 0.90
CA ILE A 28 12.96 7.78 1.55
C ILE A 28 13.70 8.90 2.28
N ASN A 29 13.49 10.13 1.82
CA ASN A 29 13.95 11.35 2.48
C ASN A 29 12.75 12.25 2.79
N ARG A 30 12.98 13.39 3.43
CA ARG A 30 11.91 14.34 3.80
C ARG A 30 11.15 14.89 2.59
N GLU A 31 11.85 15.17 1.48
CA GLU A 31 11.22 15.64 0.25
C GLU A 31 10.27 14.61 -0.33
N PHE A 32 10.72 13.35 -0.43
CA PHE A 32 9.89 12.22 -0.88
C PHE A 32 8.61 12.06 -0.04
N ILE A 33 8.73 12.14 1.29
CA ILE A 33 7.58 12.03 2.19
C ILE A 33 6.65 13.23 2.03
N GLY A 34 7.19 14.44 1.90
CA GLY A 34 6.39 15.65 1.68
C GLY A 34 5.62 15.62 0.36
N GLU A 35 6.24 15.13 -0.71
CA GLU A 35 5.58 14.97 -2.02
C GLU A 35 4.48 13.90 -1.97
N LEU A 36 4.73 12.76 -1.36
CA LEU A 36 3.69 11.73 -1.19
C LEU A 36 2.53 12.25 -0.32
N ASP A 37 2.82 12.97 0.76
CA ASP A 37 1.78 13.51 1.64
C ASP A 37 0.80 14.40 0.88
N GLN A 38 1.32 15.36 0.13
CA GLN A 38 0.52 16.28 -0.70
C GLN A 38 -0.22 15.54 -1.82
N LEU A 39 0.47 14.62 -2.50
CA LEU A 39 -0.11 13.87 -3.62
C LEU A 39 -1.28 12.99 -3.16
N PHE A 40 -1.16 12.33 -1.99
CA PHE A 40 -2.26 11.55 -1.46
C PHE A 40 -3.44 12.39 -0.98
N ASP A 41 -3.21 13.65 -0.55
CA ASP A 41 -4.31 14.60 -0.27
C ASP A 41 -5.03 15.03 -1.56
N GLU A 42 -4.31 15.22 -2.66
CA GLU A 42 -4.90 15.50 -3.98
C GLU A 42 -5.70 14.28 -4.49
N ILE A 43 -5.11 13.09 -4.45
CA ILE A 43 -5.77 11.84 -4.88
C ILE A 43 -7.03 11.55 -4.05
N ALA A 44 -7.02 11.85 -2.75
CA ALA A 44 -8.18 11.61 -1.90
C ALA A 44 -9.41 12.41 -2.36
N ARG A 45 -9.20 13.63 -2.89
CA ARG A 45 -10.25 14.55 -3.36
C ARG A 45 -10.60 14.40 -4.83
N ASP A 46 -9.90 13.58 -5.56
CA ASP A 46 -10.05 13.44 -7.01
C ASP A 46 -11.04 12.32 -7.34
N ASP A 47 -12.27 12.67 -7.61
CA ASP A 47 -13.35 11.70 -7.92
C ASP A 47 -13.12 10.93 -9.24
N GLU A 48 -12.20 11.39 -10.09
CA GLU A 48 -11.85 10.66 -11.32
C GLU A 48 -10.97 9.43 -11.05
N ILE A 49 -10.32 9.36 -9.87
CA ILE A 49 -9.44 8.26 -9.49
C ILE A 49 -10.19 7.25 -8.61
N SER A 50 -10.21 6.00 -9.05
CA SER A 50 -10.84 4.89 -8.33
C SER A 50 -9.84 3.91 -7.70
N ALA A 51 -8.60 3.86 -8.20
CA ALA A 51 -7.52 3.03 -7.67
C ALA A 51 -6.16 3.69 -7.89
N VAL A 52 -5.17 3.31 -7.08
CA VAL A 52 -3.80 3.85 -7.19
C VAL A 52 -2.81 2.71 -7.34
N ILE A 53 -1.78 2.90 -8.17
CA ILE A 53 -0.63 2.01 -8.28
C ILE A 53 0.61 2.80 -7.84
N ILE A 54 1.42 2.22 -6.96
CA ILE A 54 2.75 2.71 -6.64
C ILE A 54 3.76 1.73 -7.22
N THR A 55 4.72 2.24 -7.98
CA THR A 55 5.80 1.43 -8.58
C THR A 55 7.14 2.16 -8.53
N GLY A 56 8.20 1.44 -8.80
CA GLY A 56 9.56 1.98 -8.94
C GLY A 56 10.15 1.68 -10.32
N SER A 57 11.46 1.44 -10.34
CA SER A 57 12.15 0.95 -11.54
C SER A 57 12.20 -0.58 -11.56
N GLU A 58 12.61 -1.17 -12.66
CA GLU A 58 12.79 -2.63 -12.77
C GLU A 58 13.75 -3.23 -11.74
N LYS A 59 14.75 -2.44 -11.28
CA LYS A 59 15.79 -2.87 -10.35
C LYS A 59 15.47 -2.54 -8.90
N VAL A 60 14.68 -1.49 -8.67
CA VAL A 60 14.44 -0.97 -7.32
C VAL A 60 13.04 -0.38 -7.22
N PHE A 61 12.24 -0.94 -6.35
CA PHE A 61 11.03 -0.29 -5.86
C PHE A 61 11.41 0.83 -4.91
N CYS A 62 11.98 0.49 -3.75
CA CYS A 62 12.50 1.45 -2.76
C CYS A 62 13.44 0.72 -1.79
N ALA A 63 14.66 1.22 -1.61
CA ALA A 63 15.68 0.59 -0.76
C ALA A 63 15.61 1.00 0.72
N GLY A 64 14.56 1.73 1.14
CA GLY A 64 14.37 2.14 2.53
C GLY A 64 14.71 3.59 2.81
N ALA A 65 14.98 3.93 4.06
CA ALA A 65 15.30 5.28 4.47
C ALA A 65 16.63 5.76 3.86
N ASP A 66 16.71 7.04 3.53
CA ASP A 66 17.94 7.66 3.04
C ASP A 66 18.97 7.73 4.18
N ILE A 67 19.96 6.85 4.12
CA ILE A 67 20.99 6.70 5.16
C ILE A 67 21.78 8.01 5.37
N LYS A 68 21.89 8.87 4.35
CA LYS A 68 22.55 10.18 4.50
C LYS A 68 21.72 11.13 5.38
N GLU A 69 20.39 11.01 5.37
CA GLU A 69 19.52 11.78 6.27
C GLU A 69 19.46 11.15 7.66
N VAL A 70 19.17 9.86 7.75
CA VAL A 70 19.11 9.14 9.02
C VAL A 70 20.43 9.23 9.78
N GLY A 71 21.56 9.14 9.09
CA GLY A 71 22.89 9.30 9.70
C GLY A 71 23.18 10.68 10.31
N LYS A 72 22.35 11.71 10.04
CA LYS A 72 22.45 13.04 10.67
C LYS A 72 21.63 13.18 11.95
N ILE A 73 20.72 12.26 12.23
CA ILE A 73 19.89 12.25 13.44
C ILE A 73 20.80 12.06 14.65
N ARG A 74 20.68 12.94 15.65
CA ARG A 74 21.53 12.93 16.87
C ARG A 74 20.74 12.76 18.15
N THR A 75 19.44 13.02 18.12
CA THR A 75 18.61 12.99 19.31
C THR A 75 17.39 12.09 19.11
N PRO A 76 16.84 11.52 20.20
CA PRO A 76 15.58 10.76 20.14
C PRO A 76 14.42 11.58 19.56
N MET A 77 14.38 12.91 19.84
CA MET A 77 13.33 13.79 19.28
C MET A 77 13.42 13.93 17.77
N GLU A 78 14.64 14.09 17.23
CA GLU A 78 14.83 14.13 15.77
C GLU A 78 14.42 12.82 15.12
N ALA A 79 14.76 11.67 15.73
CA ALA A 79 14.34 10.35 15.28
C ALA A 79 12.81 10.21 15.31
N HIS A 80 12.17 10.67 16.41
CA HIS A 80 10.72 10.66 16.53
C HIS A 80 10.04 11.47 15.42
N LEU A 81 10.50 12.69 15.17
CA LEU A 81 9.93 13.56 14.12
C LEU A 81 10.08 12.94 12.72
N PHE A 82 11.23 12.33 12.43
CA PHE A 82 11.44 11.66 11.15
C PHE A 82 10.49 10.46 10.98
N VAL A 83 10.46 9.56 11.94
CA VAL A 83 9.64 8.33 11.89
C VAL A 83 8.16 8.66 11.88
N SER A 84 7.70 9.59 12.72
CA SER A 84 6.30 10.01 12.78
C SER A 84 5.82 10.62 11.47
N GLY A 85 6.68 11.39 10.76
CA GLY A 85 6.37 11.90 9.44
C GLY A 85 6.16 10.80 8.41
N VAL A 86 7.02 9.78 8.41
CA VAL A 86 6.87 8.62 7.52
C VAL A 86 5.61 7.82 7.85
N GLN A 87 5.37 7.56 9.15
CA GLN A 87 4.17 6.84 9.59
C GLN A 87 2.88 7.57 9.21
N LEU A 88 2.85 8.90 9.33
CA LEU A 88 1.69 9.71 8.93
C LEU A 88 1.30 9.45 7.47
N VAL A 89 2.28 9.50 6.57
CA VAL A 89 2.05 9.30 5.13
C VAL A 89 1.66 7.85 4.83
N PHE A 90 2.32 6.87 5.44
CA PHE A 90 1.99 5.46 5.22
C PHE A 90 0.61 5.10 5.78
N ASN A 91 0.21 5.68 6.91
CA ASN A 91 -1.15 5.56 7.43
C ASN A 91 -2.17 6.22 6.49
N LYS A 92 -1.83 7.37 5.86
CA LYS A 92 -2.68 8.01 4.84
C LYS A 92 -2.88 7.11 3.63
N ILE A 93 -1.83 6.43 3.14
CA ILE A 93 -1.90 5.43 2.06
C ILE A 93 -2.83 4.28 2.46
N GLU A 94 -2.63 3.72 3.66
CA GLU A 94 -3.43 2.61 4.16
C GLU A 94 -4.91 2.99 4.34
N LYS A 95 -5.18 4.20 4.83
CA LYS A 95 -6.54 4.70 5.11
C LYS A 95 -7.24 5.36 3.91
N LEU A 96 -6.54 5.55 2.78
CA LEU A 96 -7.16 6.12 1.58
C LEU A 96 -8.42 5.31 1.21
N ASP A 97 -9.52 5.98 0.93
CA ASP A 97 -10.79 5.34 0.55
C ASP A 97 -10.70 4.50 -0.74
N LYS A 98 -9.68 4.76 -1.54
CA LYS A 98 -9.37 4.06 -2.80
C LYS A 98 -8.31 2.99 -2.55
N PRO A 99 -8.39 1.80 -3.18
CA PRO A 99 -7.36 0.78 -3.03
C PRO A 99 -6.04 1.24 -3.64
N VAL A 100 -4.95 1.00 -2.91
CA VAL A 100 -3.59 1.24 -3.36
C VAL A 100 -2.91 -0.10 -3.61
N ILE A 101 -2.29 -0.25 -4.77
CA ILE A 101 -1.56 -1.44 -5.21
C ILE A 101 -0.08 -1.10 -5.26
N ALA A 102 0.77 -1.86 -4.58
CA ALA A 102 2.21 -1.83 -4.80
C ALA A 102 2.57 -2.79 -5.93
N ALA A 103 3.11 -2.26 -7.02
CA ALA A 103 3.72 -3.03 -8.11
C ALA A 103 5.24 -3.04 -7.89
N VAL A 104 5.75 -4.13 -7.32
CA VAL A 104 7.09 -4.22 -6.78
C VAL A 104 8.01 -4.98 -7.73
N SER A 105 9.09 -4.33 -8.17
CA SER A 105 10.19 -4.93 -8.92
C SER A 105 11.52 -4.59 -8.26
N GLY A 106 12.45 -5.53 -8.26
CA GLY A 106 13.75 -5.37 -7.62
C GLY A 106 13.64 -5.19 -6.09
N LEU A 107 14.41 -4.27 -5.54
CA LEU A 107 14.55 -4.12 -4.09
C LEU A 107 13.38 -3.37 -3.44
N ALA A 108 12.76 -3.98 -2.43
CA ALA A 108 11.81 -3.37 -1.49
C ALA A 108 12.30 -3.65 -0.06
N LEU A 109 13.19 -2.81 0.47
CA LEU A 109 13.89 -3.04 1.73
C LEU A 109 13.57 -1.97 2.77
N GLY A 110 13.51 -2.35 4.04
CA GLY A 110 13.25 -1.44 5.15
C GLY A 110 12.00 -0.59 4.91
N GLY A 111 12.13 0.74 4.97
CA GLY A 111 11.04 1.66 4.66
C GLY A 111 10.35 1.42 3.30
N GLY A 112 11.08 0.86 2.31
CA GLY A 112 10.49 0.48 1.03
C GLY A 112 9.58 -0.75 1.13
N CYS A 113 9.96 -1.73 1.95
CA CYS A 113 9.07 -2.83 2.30
C CYS A 113 7.88 -2.32 3.12
N GLU A 114 8.09 -1.39 4.06
CA GLU A 114 7.02 -0.77 4.86
C GLU A 114 6.03 0.03 3.99
N LEU A 115 6.51 0.73 2.95
CA LEU A 115 5.66 1.38 1.94
C LEU A 115 4.79 0.35 1.21
N ALA A 116 5.37 -0.76 0.78
CA ALA A 116 4.61 -1.83 0.14
C ALA A 116 3.58 -2.46 1.10
N LEU A 117 3.93 -2.60 2.39
CA LEU A 117 3.03 -3.10 3.43
C LEU A 117 1.84 -2.15 3.72
N ALA A 118 2.02 -0.84 3.53
CA ALA A 118 0.95 0.14 3.67
C ALA A 118 -0.07 0.11 2.51
N CYS A 119 0.29 -0.52 1.38
CA CYS A 119 -0.61 -0.72 0.26
C CYS A 119 -1.58 -1.89 0.53
N ALA A 120 -2.81 -1.82 0.00
CA ALA A 120 -3.81 -2.86 0.17
C ALA A 120 -3.43 -4.18 -0.51
N ILE A 121 -2.83 -4.10 -1.71
CA ILE A 121 -2.44 -5.25 -2.54
C ILE A 121 -0.99 -5.08 -2.99
N ARG A 122 -0.24 -6.17 -3.04
CA ARG A 122 1.15 -6.23 -3.51
C ARG A 122 1.26 -7.23 -4.64
N ILE A 123 1.68 -6.77 -5.81
CA ILE A 123 2.03 -7.61 -6.97
C ILE A 123 3.54 -7.48 -7.13
N ALA A 124 4.23 -8.60 -7.14
CA ALA A 124 5.69 -8.66 -7.25
C ALA A 124 6.12 -9.17 -8.63
N ALA A 125 7.15 -8.59 -9.19
CA ALA A 125 7.91 -9.22 -10.26
C ALA A 125 8.76 -10.38 -9.69
N GLU A 126 9.11 -11.36 -10.53
CA GLU A 126 9.93 -12.51 -10.13
C GLU A 126 11.29 -12.12 -9.54
N ASN A 127 11.83 -10.96 -9.96
CA ASN A 127 13.09 -10.41 -9.46
C ASN A 127 12.92 -9.60 -8.15
N ALA A 128 11.72 -9.47 -7.61
CA ALA A 128 11.48 -8.67 -6.41
C ALA A 128 12.10 -9.32 -5.16
N THR A 129 12.64 -8.48 -4.31
CA THR A 129 13.26 -8.87 -3.04
C THR A 129 12.70 -8.00 -1.93
N PHE A 130 12.23 -8.62 -0.86
CA PHE A 130 11.63 -7.96 0.31
C PHE A 130 12.48 -8.21 1.55
N GLY A 131 12.59 -7.23 2.44
CA GLY A 131 13.32 -7.40 3.69
C GLY A 131 13.17 -6.23 4.63
N GLN A 132 13.52 -6.46 5.92
CA GLN A 132 13.54 -5.47 6.98
C GLN A 132 14.92 -5.49 7.64
N PRO A 133 15.96 -4.89 6.99
CA PRO A 133 17.36 -5.02 7.42
C PRO A 133 17.76 -4.05 8.53
N GLU A 134 16.85 -3.34 9.15
CA GLU A 134 17.09 -2.29 10.15
C GLU A 134 17.91 -2.79 11.33
N ILE A 135 17.73 -4.05 11.72
CA ILE A 135 18.52 -4.68 12.80
C ILE A 135 20.01 -4.66 12.52
N LYS A 136 20.42 -4.72 11.25
CA LYS A 136 21.85 -4.72 10.82
C LYS A 136 22.54 -3.37 11.06
N ILE A 137 21.75 -2.31 11.28
CA ILE A 137 22.25 -0.98 11.63
C ILE A 137 21.88 -0.55 13.06
N GLY A 138 21.43 -1.50 13.90
CA GLY A 138 21.16 -1.26 15.31
C GLY A 138 19.85 -0.54 15.61
N VAL A 139 18.87 -0.56 14.69
CA VAL A 139 17.55 0.00 14.89
C VAL A 139 16.46 -1.01 14.53
N ILE A 140 15.22 -0.63 14.72
CA ILE A 140 14.04 -1.41 14.30
C ILE A 140 13.35 -0.71 13.11
N PRO A 141 12.51 -1.42 12.32
CA PRO A 141 11.61 -0.78 11.37
C PRO A 141 10.76 0.28 12.05
N GLY A 142 10.75 1.50 11.50
CA GLY A 142 10.12 2.64 12.13
C GLY A 142 8.79 3.07 11.48
N ALA A 143 8.52 2.64 10.25
CA ALA A 143 7.36 3.08 9.49
C ALA A 143 6.20 2.06 9.45
N GLY A 144 6.19 1.11 10.38
CA GLY A 144 5.10 0.15 10.58
C GLY A 144 5.47 -1.31 10.29
N GLY A 145 6.72 -1.63 9.92
CA GLY A 145 7.17 -2.99 9.63
C GLY A 145 6.95 -3.95 10.79
N THR A 146 7.23 -3.52 12.02
CA THR A 146 6.99 -4.34 13.22
C THR A 146 5.52 -4.61 13.50
N GLN A 147 4.60 -3.87 12.88
CA GLN A 147 3.17 -3.97 13.09
C GLN A 147 2.44 -4.59 11.89
N ARG A 148 2.70 -4.10 10.67
CA ARG A 148 2.02 -4.58 9.46
C ARG A 148 2.52 -5.95 9.01
N LEU A 149 3.83 -6.21 9.08
CA LEU A 149 4.38 -7.48 8.63
C LEU A 149 3.80 -8.67 9.41
N PRO A 150 3.81 -8.70 10.78
CA PRO A 150 3.27 -9.84 11.51
C PRO A 150 1.76 -10.03 11.34
N ARG A 151 1.00 -8.97 11.08
CA ARG A 151 -0.43 -9.08 10.76
C ARG A 151 -0.68 -9.75 9.42
N LEU A 152 0.27 -9.66 8.48
CA LEU A 152 0.20 -10.28 7.16
C LEU A 152 0.72 -11.72 7.14
N VAL A 153 1.91 -11.96 7.68
CA VAL A 153 2.64 -13.23 7.51
C VAL A 153 2.67 -14.09 8.77
N GLY A 154 2.06 -13.61 9.84
CA GLY A 154 2.09 -14.25 11.16
C GLY A 154 3.38 -13.99 11.94
N LEU A 155 3.31 -14.18 13.27
CA LEU A 155 4.38 -13.80 14.20
C LEU A 155 5.72 -14.51 13.95
N GLY A 156 5.67 -15.81 13.62
CA GLY A 156 6.89 -16.61 13.44
C GLY A 156 7.74 -16.12 12.27
N ARG A 157 7.12 -15.96 11.10
CA ARG A 157 7.80 -15.46 9.90
C ARG A 157 8.23 -14.00 10.03
N ALA A 158 7.39 -13.16 10.63
CA ALA A 158 7.76 -11.77 10.86
C ALA A 158 8.99 -11.66 11.77
N LYS A 159 9.06 -12.40 12.88
CA LYS A 159 10.21 -12.43 13.78
C LYS A 159 11.48 -12.90 13.07
N GLU A 160 11.40 -13.95 12.26
CA GLU A 160 12.53 -14.44 11.47
C GLU A 160 13.09 -13.31 10.60
N LEU A 161 12.25 -12.68 9.79
CA LEU A 161 12.66 -11.59 8.89
C LEU A 161 13.21 -10.37 9.63
N LEU A 162 12.55 -9.97 10.73
CA LEU A 162 12.92 -8.79 11.50
C LEU A 162 14.20 -9.00 12.34
N PHE A 163 14.41 -10.20 12.86
CA PHE A 163 15.56 -10.50 13.74
C PHE A 163 16.82 -10.80 12.96
N THR A 164 16.70 -11.43 11.80
CA THR A 164 17.85 -11.70 10.93
C THR A 164 18.18 -10.51 10.03
N GLY A 165 17.13 -9.74 9.63
CA GLY A 165 17.25 -8.72 8.61
C GLY A 165 17.59 -9.28 7.24
N ASP A 166 17.42 -10.60 7.03
CA ASP A 166 17.71 -11.24 5.76
C ASP A 166 16.54 -11.04 4.77
N PRO A 167 16.83 -10.69 3.53
CA PRO A 167 15.82 -10.49 2.52
C PRO A 167 15.32 -11.84 1.98
N ILE A 168 14.07 -11.83 1.48
CA ILE A 168 13.46 -12.97 0.80
C ILE A 168 13.09 -12.59 -0.64
N GLY A 169 13.13 -13.54 -1.55
CA GLY A 169 12.69 -13.38 -2.92
C GLY A 169 11.17 -13.42 -3.08
N ALA A 170 10.70 -13.05 -4.27
CA ALA A 170 9.28 -12.93 -4.61
C ALA A 170 8.47 -14.21 -4.33
N GLN A 171 9.01 -15.38 -4.67
CA GLN A 171 8.29 -16.66 -4.49
C GLN A 171 8.09 -16.99 -3.01
N GLU A 172 9.10 -16.76 -2.16
CA GLU A 172 8.95 -16.94 -0.71
C GLU A 172 7.99 -15.90 -0.14
N ALA A 173 8.07 -14.65 -0.58
CA ALA A 173 7.13 -13.59 -0.20
C ALA A 173 5.67 -13.97 -0.55
N TYR A 174 5.45 -14.62 -1.69
CA TYR A 174 4.14 -15.15 -2.07
C TYR A 174 3.72 -16.32 -1.17
N ARG A 175 4.64 -17.27 -0.94
CA ARG A 175 4.37 -18.45 -0.12
C ARG A 175 3.94 -18.11 1.31
N ILE A 176 4.51 -17.05 1.90
CA ILE A 176 4.16 -16.61 3.26
C ILE A 176 3.02 -15.60 3.32
N GLY A 177 2.42 -15.21 2.18
CA GLY A 177 1.31 -14.26 2.12
C GLY A 177 1.72 -12.78 2.17
N LEU A 178 3.03 -12.46 2.05
CA LEU A 178 3.48 -11.07 1.98
C LEU A 178 3.01 -10.41 0.68
N VAL A 179 3.01 -11.12 -0.44
CA VAL A 179 2.51 -10.62 -1.73
C VAL A 179 1.35 -11.45 -2.25
N ASN A 180 0.46 -10.80 -3.01
CA ASN A 180 -0.77 -11.42 -3.51
C ASN A 180 -0.56 -12.17 -4.83
N LYS A 181 0.48 -11.82 -5.59
CA LYS A 181 0.79 -12.42 -6.89
C LYS A 181 2.25 -12.18 -7.25
N VAL A 182 2.85 -13.18 -7.94
CA VAL A 182 4.17 -13.05 -8.58
C VAL A 182 3.99 -13.23 -10.09
N VAL A 183 4.65 -12.37 -10.88
CA VAL A 183 4.55 -12.34 -12.33
C VAL A 183 5.92 -12.07 -12.98
N PRO A 184 6.13 -12.42 -14.25
CA PRO A 184 7.30 -11.96 -15.00
C PRO A 184 7.40 -10.43 -14.96
N ILE A 185 8.64 -9.91 -14.99
CA ILE A 185 8.89 -8.48 -14.83
C ILE A 185 8.20 -7.63 -15.89
N GLU A 186 8.20 -8.09 -17.13
CA GLU A 186 7.55 -7.45 -18.28
C GLU A 186 6.02 -7.39 -18.14
N SER A 187 5.44 -8.25 -17.32
CA SER A 187 4.01 -8.33 -17.06
C SER A 187 3.55 -7.53 -15.83
N LEU A 188 4.49 -7.02 -15.01
CA LEU A 188 4.18 -6.41 -13.72
C LEU A 188 3.15 -5.28 -13.83
N MET A 189 3.42 -4.29 -14.68
CA MET A 189 2.54 -3.13 -14.81
C MET A 189 1.22 -3.47 -15.48
N SER A 190 1.19 -4.39 -16.44
CA SER A 190 -0.05 -4.83 -17.08
C SER A 190 -0.96 -5.55 -16.08
N GLU A 191 -0.41 -6.40 -15.22
CA GLU A 191 -1.17 -7.10 -14.16
C GLU A 191 -1.62 -6.15 -13.05
N ALA A 192 -0.80 -5.16 -12.67
CA ALA A 192 -1.19 -4.13 -11.71
C ALA A 192 -2.35 -3.27 -12.25
N LYS A 193 -2.27 -2.83 -13.50
CA LYS A 193 -3.36 -2.09 -14.18
C LYS A 193 -4.62 -2.93 -14.30
N LYS A 194 -4.51 -4.20 -14.66
CA LYS A 194 -5.64 -5.15 -14.72
C LYS A 194 -6.33 -5.29 -13.37
N MET A 195 -5.56 -5.40 -12.28
CA MET A 195 -6.10 -5.44 -10.92
C MET A 195 -6.78 -4.12 -10.57
N ALA A 196 -6.12 -2.99 -10.81
CA ALA A 196 -6.67 -1.66 -10.55
C ALA A 196 -7.99 -1.43 -11.31
N SER A 197 -8.04 -1.77 -12.60
CA SER A 197 -9.26 -1.67 -13.42
C SER A 197 -10.39 -2.57 -12.90
N LYS A 198 -10.05 -3.77 -12.40
CA LYS A 198 -11.05 -4.65 -11.76
C LYS A 198 -11.62 -4.04 -10.49
N LEU A 199 -10.78 -3.39 -9.69
CA LEU A 199 -11.20 -2.71 -8.46
C LEU A 199 -12.01 -1.44 -8.77
N ALA A 200 -11.61 -0.67 -9.78
CA ALA A 200 -12.31 0.53 -10.22
C ALA A 200 -13.74 0.26 -10.75
N GLN A 201 -14.04 -0.97 -11.16
CA GLN A 201 -15.37 -1.39 -11.58
C GLN A 201 -16.29 -1.80 -10.41
N GLN A 202 -15.77 -1.86 -9.18
CA GLN A 202 -16.58 -2.20 -8.01
C GLN A 202 -17.33 -0.97 -7.48
N PRO A 203 -18.44 -1.16 -6.74
CA PRO A 203 -19.16 -0.03 -6.16
C PRO A 203 -18.27 0.70 -5.14
N PRO A 204 -17.95 1.98 -5.36
CA PRO A 204 -16.93 2.68 -4.57
C PRO A 204 -17.20 2.71 -3.07
N LEU A 205 -18.45 2.95 -2.67
CA LEU A 205 -18.84 2.99 -1.26
C LEU A 205 -18.70 1.63 -0.59
N ALA A 206 -19.07 0.54 -1.27
CA ALA A 206 -18.90 -0.80 -0.73
C ALA A 206 -17.41 -1.18 -0.62
N LEU A 207 -16.59 -0.81 -1.60
CA LEU A 207 -15.15 -1.06 -1.58
C LEU A 207 -14.46 -0.30 -0.44
N LYS A 208 -14.75 1.01 -0.29
CA LYS A 208 -14.30 1.84 0.83
C LYS A 208 -14.70 1.23 2.17
N THR A 209 -15.98 0.90 2.32
CA THR A 209 -16.53 0.34 3.56
C THR A 209 -15.89 -1.00 3.89
N THR A 210 -15.73 -1.89 2.91
CA THR A 210 -15.04 -3.18 3.11
C THR A 210 -13.61 -2.99 3.59
N LYS A 211 -12.87 -2.07 2.97
CA LYS A 211 -11.49 -1.74 3.38
C LYS A 211 -11.44 -1.22 4.81
N MET A 212 -12.32 -0.31 5.17
CA MET A 212 -12.43 0.26 6.52
C MET A 212 -12.75 -0.83 7.55
N VAL A 213 -13.77 -1.66 7.30
CA VAL A 213 -14.20 -2.72 8.22
C VAL A 213 -13.09 -3.74 8.44
N ILE A 214 -12.34 -4.13 7.40
CA ILE A 214 -11.20 -5.03 7.54
C ILE A 214 -10.11 -4.38 8.40
N ASN A 215 -9.69 -3.16 8.07
CA ASN A 215 -8.57 -2.51 8.75
C ASN A 215 -8.89 -2.22 10.23
N GLU A 216 -10.05 -1.64 10.53
CA GLU A 216 -10.45 -1.31 11.90
C GLU A 216 -10.80 -2.60 12.71
N GLY A 217 -11.46 -3.56 12.05
CA GLY A 217 -11.89 -4.81 12.69
C GLY A 217 -10.72 -5.68 13.16
N MET A 218 -9.59 -5.64 12.48
CA MET A 218 -8.38 -6.40 12.87
C MET A 218 -7.77 -5.95 14.21
N ASP A 219 -8.07 -4.74 14.66
CA ASP A 219 -7.60 -4.21 15.94
C ASP A 219 -8.68 -4.30 17.06
N MET A 220 -9.86 -4.88 16.74
CA MET A 220 -10.97 -5.06 17.67
C MET A 220 -11.07 -6.51 18.17
N ASN A 221 -11.77 -6.71 19.30
CA ASN A 221 -12.26 -8.05 19.63
C ASN A 221 -13.33 -8.46 18.62
N ILE A 222 -13.49 -9.75 18.39
CA ILE A 222 -14.36 -10.31 17.33
C ILE A 222 -15.83 -9.83 17.44
N GLN A 223 -16.36 -9.68 18.64
CA GLN A 223 -17.76 -9.25 18.82
C GLN A 223 -17.97 -7.81 18.37
N SER A 224 -17.02 -6.92 18.71
CA SER A 224 -17.05 -5.51 18.28
C SER A 224 -16.82 -5.39 16.77
N ALA A 225 -15.92 -6.19 16.19
CA ALA A 225 -15.67 -6.23 14.76
C ALA A 225 -16.91 -6.70 13.97
N LEU A 226 -17.60 -7.75 14.43
CA LEU A 226 -18.84 -8.22 13.81
C LEU A 226 -19.97 -7.19 13.93
N ALA A 227 -20.05 -6.44 15.04
CA ALA A 227 -21.01 -5.36 15.18
C ALA A 227 -20.73 -4.19 14.22
N LEU A 228 -19.44 -3.85 14.00
CA LEU A 228 -19.02 -2.86 12.99
C LEU A 228 -19.40 -3.34 11.59
N GLU A 229 -19.13 -4.60 11.25
CA GLU A 229 -19.49 -5.21 9.96
C GLU A 229 -21.01 -5.13 9.70
N ALA A 230 -21.84 -5.55 10.67
CA ALA A 230 -23.28 -5.55 10.53
C ALA A 230 -23.83 -4.15 10.25
N ARG A 231 -23.39 -3.14 11.02
CA ARG A 231 -23.82 -1.74 10.82
C ARG A 231 -23.34 -1.20 9.48
N SER A 232 -22.13 -1.54 9.07
CA SER A 232 -21.57 -1.13 7.79
C SER A 232 -22.35 -1.74 6.63
N PHE A 233 -22.75 -3.01 6.75
CA PHE A 233 -23.62 -3.69 5.80
C PHE A 233 -24.99 -3.00 5.69
N GLU A 234 -25.64 -2.69 6.82
CA GLU A 234 -26.94 -2.00 6.88
C GLU A 234 -26.89 -0.66 6.15
N ILE A 235 -25.87 0.16 6.40
CA ILE A 235 -25.73 1.50 5.79
C ILE A 235 -25.65 1.39 4.25
N LEU A 236 -24.97 0.38 3.70
CA LEU A 236 -24.84 0.20 2.26
C LEU A 236 -26.18 -0.02 1.55
N PHE A 237 -27.22 -0.51 2.25
CA PHE A 237 -28.59 -0.63 1.69
C PHE A 237 -29.27 0.71 1.39
N SER A 238 -28.76 1.82 1.89
CA SER A 238 -29.24 3.16 1.54
C SER A 238 -28.73 3.65 0.17
N THR A 239 -27.69 3.00 -0.40
CA THR A 239 -27.02 3.47 -1.62
C THR A 239 -27.78 3.11 -2.90
N GLU A 240 -27.60 3.91 -3.96
CA GLU A 240 -28.09 3.57 -5.30
C GLU A 240 -27.34 2.36 -5.87
N ASP A 241 -26.05 2.25 -5.58
CA ASP A 241 -25.19 1.18 -6.09
C ASP A 241 -25.61 -0.20 -5.57
N GLN A 242 -26.10 -0.29 -4.32
CA GLN A 242 -26.65 -1.55 -3.79
C GLN A 242 -27.88 -1.99 -4.59
N LYS A 243 -28.81 -1.06 -4.87
CA LYS A 243 -30.03 -1.35 -5.66
C LYS A 243 -29.70 -1.72 -7.09
N GLU A 244 -28.76 -1.00 -7.71
CA GLU A 244 -28.26 -1.29 -9.06
C GLU A 244 -27.59 -2.68 -9.12
N GLY A 245 -26.75 -2.98 -8.14
CA GLY A 245 -26.08 -4.28 -8.07
C GLY A 245 -27.06 -5.45 -7.99
N MET A 246 -28.05 -5.36 -7.10
CA MET A 246 -29.10 -6.38 -6.97
C MET A 246 -29.93 -6.52 -8.25
N LYS A 247 -30.34 -5.40 -8.83
CA LYS A 247 -31.09 -5.39 -10.09
C LYS A 247 -30.29 -6.01 -11.24
N ALA A 248 -29.05 -5.58 -11.42
CA ALA A 248 -28.18 -6.10 -12.48
C ALA A 248 -27.93 -7.60 -12.34
N PHE A 249 -27.76 -8.10 -11.09
CA PHE A 249 -27.59 -9.52 -10.81
C PHE A 249 -28.82 -10.34 -11.24
N VAL A 250 -30.04 -9.90 -10.89
CA VAL A 250 -31.29 -10.56 -11.28
C VAL A 250 -31.48 -10.53 -12.80
N GLU A 251 -31.16 -9.41 -13.45
CA GLU A 251 -31.27 -9.21 -14.89
C GLU A 251 -30.10 -9.84 -15.69
N LYS A 252 -29.09 -10.44 -15.03
CA LYS A 252 -27.90 -11.05 -15.63
C LYS A 252 -27.13 -10.09 -16.56
N ARG A 253 -27.04 -8.83 -16.19
CA ARG A 253 -26.28 -7.77 -16.90
C ARG A 253 -25.14 -7.23 -16.04
N LYS A 254 -24.21 -6.50 -16.65
CA LYS A 254 -23.20 -5.76 -15.89
C LYS A 254 -23.85 -4.57 -15.15
N PRO A 255 -23.53 -4.35 -13.86
CA PRO A 255 -23.96 -3.17 -13.13
C PRO A 255 -23.20 -1.90 -13.59
N ILE A 256 -23.83 -0.73 -13.36
CA ILE A 256 -23.22 0.58 -13.57
C ILE A 256 -23.27 1.32 -12.24
N PHE A 257 -22.15 1.28 -11.52
CA PHE A 257 -22.02 1.92 -10.21
C PHE A 257 -21.69 3.40 -10.34
N LYS A 258 -22.22 4.22 -9.42
CA LYS A 258 -22.11 5.69 -9.44
C LYS A 258 -21.45 6.24 -8.18
N GLY A 259 -21.16 5.41 -7.18
CA GLY A 259 -20.57 5.82 -5.91
C GLY A 259 -21.50 6.60 -5.00
N ARG A 260 -22.82 6.40 -5.07
CA ARG A 260 -23.81 7.11 -4.26
C ARG A 260 -25.02 6.25 -3.87
#